data_f83b6cc6a80df75512dc1919a200c102
#
_entry.id   f83b6cc6a80df75512dc1919a200c102
#
_cell.length_a   1.000
_cell.length_b   1.000
_cell.length_c   1.000
_cell.angle_alpha   90.00
_cell.angle_beta   90.00
_cell.angle_gamma   90.00
#
_symmetry.space_group_name_H-M   'P 1'
#
loop_
_entity.id
_entity.type
_entity.pdbx_description
1 polymer ?
#
loop_
_entity_poly.entity_id
_entity_poly.type
_entity_poly.pdbx_seq_one_letter_code
_entity_poly.pdbx_strand_id
1 'polypeptide(L)'
;MSDVTARITELYLYPIKSCAGIRVNEALLTPTGLQYDRHFMLIDENGVMQSQRDHARMALIVPSIDGDRIHIDAPEMPRLSIGLNADGAARAVQIWDDGVSGLDMGDDAAAWFSEALDQRVRLVRFNAAVARPCSKKWTGDDHASTEFADGYPLLLIGTASMAELNRRLTESNQTTVDVRRFRPNIVMDGIEAHDEDLLEWLNVDQQIQLKNVKPCTRCPIPDIDPNTALSQ
;
A
#
# COMPACT_ATOMS: atom_id res chain seq x y z
N MET A 1 25.42 -15.02 -9.87
CA MET A 1 24.04 -15.27 -9.42
C MET A 1 23.39 -16.15 -10.48
N SER A 2 22.67 -17.18 -10.10
CA SER A 2 21.91 -18.01 -11.05
C SER A 2 20.54 -17.36 -11.26
N ASP A 3 20.07 -17.30 -12.50
CA ASP A 3 18.70 -16.88 -12.80
C ASP A 3 17.73 -17.94 -12.29
N VAL A 4 16.67 -17.50 -11.64
CA VAL A 4 15.55 -18.36 -11.22
C VAL A 4 14.30 -17.93 -11.97
N THR A 5 13.42 -18.89 -12.25
CA THR A 5 12.10 -18.61 -12.83
C THR A 5 11.06 -18.70 -11.74
N ALA A 6 10.30 -17.65 -11.60
CA ALA A 6 9.22 -17.56 -10.62
C ALA A 6 7.91 -17.16 -11.32
N ARG A 7 6.80 -17.25 -10.60
CA ARG A 7 5.47 -16.89 -11.10
C ARG A 7 4.80 -15.92 -10.14
N ILE A 8 4.25 -14.83 -10.67
CA ILE A 8 3.34 -13.97 -9.90
C ILE A 8 2.03 -14.74 -9.66
N THR A 9 1.67 -14.94 -8.41
CA THR A 9 0.48 -15.68 -7.98
C THR A 9 -0.64 -14.79 -7.53
N GLU A 10 -0.30 -13.60 -6.99
CA GLU A 10 -1.28 -12.64 -6.54
C GLU A 10 -0.78 -11.21 -6.79
N LEU A 11 -1.72 -10.33 -7.13
CA LEU A 11 -1.51 -8.89 -7.23
C LEU A 11 -2.48 -8.16 -6.31
N TYR A 12 -1.98 -7.13 -5.63
CA TYR A 12 -2.77 -6.28 -4.75
C TYR A 12 -2.56 -4.80 -5.04
N LEU A 13 -3.65 -4.06 -4.99
CA LEU A 13 -3.67 -2.59 -4.95
C LEU A 13 -4.15 -2.14 -3.56
N TYR A 14 -3.59 -1.07 -3.08
CA TYR A 14 -4.01 -0.41 -1.84
C TYR A 14 -4.34 1.05 -2.15
N PRO A 15 -5.52 1.34 -2.74
CA PRO A 15 -5.82 2.68 -3.26
C PRO A 15 -5.72 3.78 -2.22
N ILE A 16 -6.08 3.47 -0.97
CA ILE A 16 -5.96 4.40 0.16
C ILE A 16 -4.86 3.90 1.08
N LYS A 17 -3.87 4.77 1.37
CA LYS A 17 -2.79 4.45 2.32
C LYS A 17 -3.37 3.96 3.63
N SER A 18 -2.84 2.85 4.15
CA SER A 18 -3.27 2.21 5.41
C SER A 18 -4.69 1.61 5.44
N CYS A 19 -5.52 1.74 4.40
CA CYS A 19 -6.79 1.02 4.31
C CYS A 19 -6.61 -0.40 3.71
N ALA A 20 -7.68 -1.19 3.64
CA ALA A 20 -7.66 -2.54 3.07
C ALA A 20 -7.16 -2.55 1.62
N GLY A 21 -6.65 -3.68 1.17
CA GLY A 21 -6.21 -3.88 -0.21
C GLY A 21 -7.28 -4.54 -1.07
N ILE A 22 -7.13 -4.38 -2.37
CA ILE A 22 -7.93 -5.04 -3.41
C ILE A 22 -7.05 -6.08 -4.10
N ARG A 23 -7.46 -7.34 -4.11
CA ARG A 23 -6.83 -8.36 -4.96
C ARG A 23 -7.31 -8.16 -6.39
N VAL A 24 -6.36 -8.11 -7.34
CA VAL A 24 -6.65 -7.90 -8.77
C VAL A 24 -6.00 -8.98 -9.61
N ASN A 25 -6.54 -9.24 -10.80
CA ASN A 25 -5.97 -10.19 -11.76
C ASN A 25 -4.95 -9.52 -12.69
N GLU A 26 -5.07 -8.21 -12.87
CA GLU A 26 -4.19 -7.38 -13.69
C GLU A 26 -4.05 -5.98 -13.09
N ALA A 27 -2.95 -5.32 -13.34
CA ALA A 27 -2.71 -3.94 -12.92
C ALA A 27 -1.79 -3.24 -13.92
N LEU A 28 -2.09 -1.99 -14.24
CA LEU A 28 -1.23 -1.18 -15.09
C LEU A 28 -0.02 -0.67 -14.28
N LEU A 29 1.18 -0.95 -14.78
CA LEU A 29 2.40 -0.38 -14.23
C LEU A 29 2.62 1.03 -14.77
N THR A 30 2.83 1.98 -13.87
CA THR A 30 3.11 3.39 -14.16
C THR A 30 4.51 3.77 -13.62
N PRO A 31 5.04 4.95 -13.94
CA PRO A 31 6.31 5.42 -13.36
C PRO A 31 6.31 5.56 -11.83
N THR A 32 5.13 5.57 -11.18
CA THR A 32 4.99 5.70 -9.71
C THR A 32 4.54 4.42 -9.02
N GLY A 33 4.49 3.29 -9.74
CA GLY A 33 4.04 1.99 -9.24
C GLY A 33 2.80 1.46 -9.96
N LEU A 34 2.03 0.60 -9.34
CA LEU A 34 0.76 0.16 -9.93
C LEU A 34 -0.26 1.30 -9.90
N GLN A 35 -1.00 1.48 -11.00
CA GLN A 35 -1.99 2.54 -11.12
C GLN A 35 -2.99 2.50 -9.95
N TYR A 36 -3.24 3.65 -9.35
CA TYR A 36 -4.09 3.84 -8.16
C TYR A 36 -3.58 3.21 -6.86
N ASP A 37 -2.37 2.66 -6.83
CA ASP A 37 -1.79 2.17 -5.58
C ASP A 37 -1.32 3.33 -4.70
N ARG A 38 -1.83 3.42 -3.46
CA ARG A 38 -1.60 4.53 -2.51
C ARG A 38 -1.84 5.91 -3.14
N HIS A 39 -2.86 5.97 -4.00
CA HIS A 39 -3.29 7.18 -4.69
C HIS A 39 -4.00 8.17 -3.75
N PHE A 40 -4.62 7.67 -2.69
CA PHE A 40 -5.27 8.45 -1.66
C PHE A 40 -4.62 8.22 -0.29
N MET A 41 -4.77 9.22 0.59
CA MET A 41 -4.23 9.19 1.95
C MET A 41 -5.14 9.99 2.89
N LEU A 42 -5.27 9.52 4.13
CA LEU A 42 -5.90 10.31 5.20
C LEU A 42 -4.85 11.16 5.92
N ILE A 43 -5.22 12.38 6.22
CA ILE A 43 -4.42 13.34 6.98
C ILE A 43 -5.21 13.89 8.16
N ASP A 44 -4.51 14.31 9.21
CA ASP A 44 -5.09 15.09 10.30
C ASP A 44 -5.26 16.57 9.93
N GLU A 45 -5.66 17.39 10.91
CA GLU A 45 -5.85 18.84 10.75
C GLU A 45 -4.55 19.60 10.45
N ASN A 46 -3.38 19.02 10.79
CA ASN A 46 -2.06 19.58 10.53
C ASN A 46 -1.48 19.12 9.17
N GLY A 47 -2.21 18.30 8.42
CA GLY A 47 -1.76 17.74 7.15
C GLY A 47 -0.86 16.52 7.30
N VAL A 48 -0.72 15.95 8.49
CA VAL A 48 0.12 14.77 8.74
C VAL A 48 -0.64 13.48 8.41
N MET A 49 0.03 12.56 7.69
CA MET A 49 -0.56 11.28 7.31
C MET A 49 -1.09 10.49 8.52
N GLN A 50 -2.22 9.83 8.34
CA GLN A 50 -2.75 8.86 9.29
C GLN A 50 -2.45 7.43 8.87
N SER A 51 -2.24 6.54 9.83
CA SER A 51 -1.85 5.16 9.55
C SER A 51 -2.52 4.14 10.47
N GLN A 52 -2.48 2.86 10.07
CA GLN A 52 -2.94 1.76 10.94
C GLN A 52 -2.18 1.68 12.26
N ARG A 53 -0.99 2.28 12.39
CA ARG A 53 -0.25 2.32 13.65
C ARG A 53 -1.00 3.09 14.72
N ASP A 54 -1.69 4.14 14.30
CA ASP A 54 -2.44 5.04 15.17
C ASP A 54 -3.93 4.67 15.21
N HIS A 55 -4.45 4.18 14.08
CA HIS A 55 -5.86 3.87 13.84
C HIS A 55 -6.01 2.50 13.20
N ALA A 56 -5.93 1.42 13.99
CA ALA A 56 -6.03 0.04 13.48
C ALA A 56 -7.33 -0.21 12.68
N ARG A 57 -8.43 0.49 13.01
CA ARG A 57 -9.71 0.43 12.27
C ARG A 57 -9.61 0.82 10.80
N MET A 58 -8.55 1.50 10.35
CA MET A 58 -8.30 1.74 8.93
C MET A 58 -8.19 0.43 8.13
N ALA A 59 -7.80 -0.68 8.76
CA ALA A 59 -7.78 -2.00 8.13
C ALA A 59 -9.17 -2.48 7.66
N LEU A 60 -10.24 -2.01 8.31
CA LEU A 60 -11.63 -2.37 8.01
C LEU A 60 -12.28 -1.45 6.96
N ILE A 61 -11.60 -0.41 6.50
CA ILE A 61 -12.06 0.45 5.42
C ILE A 61 -11.67 -0.23 4.10
N VAL A 62 -12.68 -0.70 3.35
CA VAL A 62 -12.51 -1.56 2.18
C VAL A 62 -12.81 -0.78 0.91
N PRO A 63 -11.79 -0.40 0.13
CA PRO A 63 -11.99 0.21 -1.17
C PRO A 63 -12.31 -0.85 -2.24
N SER A 64 -13.07 -0.44 -3.27
CA SER A 64 -13.23 -1.14 -4.54
C SER A 64 -13.23 -0.14 -5.68
N ILE A 65 -12.79 -0.55 -6.87
CA ILE A 65 -12.72 0.31 -8.05
C ILE A 65 -13.72 -0.20 -9.08
N ASP A 66 -14.54 0.70 -9.59
CA ASP A 66 -15.46 0.44 -10.69
C ASP A 66 -15.44 1.62 -11.67
N GLY A 67 -14.96 1.37 -12.89
CA GLY A 67 -14.76 2.40 -13.90
C GLY A 67 -13.82 3.50 -13.43
N ASP A 68 -14.33 4.73 -13.38
CA ASP A 68 -13.61 5.94 -12.97
C ASP A 68 -13.81 6.31 -11.49
N ARG A 69 -14.44 5.42 -10.69
CA ARG A 69 -14.79 5.67 -9.31
C ARG A 69 -14.14 4.68 -8.34
N ILE A 70 -13.81 5.20 -7.17
CA ILE A 70 -13.51 4.39 -5.99
C ILE A 70 -14.75 4.39 -5.09
N HIS A 71 -15.19 3.20 -4.71
CA HIS A 71 -16.21 2.96 -3.71
C HIS A 71 -15.53 2.51 -2.42
N ILE A 72 -16.00 3.01 -1.31
CA ILE A 72 -15.39 2.80 0.00
C ILE A 72 -16.47 2.34 0.96
N ASP A 73 -16.27 1.16 1.53
CA ASP A 73 -17.14 0.57 2.54
C ASP A 73 -16.41 0.48 3.89
N ALA A 74 -17.13 0.63 4.98
CA ALA A 74 -16.66 0.36 6.34
C ALA A 74 -17.82 -0.17 7.19
N PRO A 75 -17.55 -0.88 8.30
CA PRO A 75 -18.62 -1.34 9.19
C PRO A 75 -19.51 -0.19 9.66
N GLU A 76 -20.82 -0.41 9.57
CA GLU A 76 -21.87 0.54 10.02
C GLU A 76 -21.95 1.87 9.25
N MET A 77 -21.15 2.03 8.17
CA MET A 77 -21.12 3.24 7.35
C MET A 77 -21.88 3.05 6.02
N PRO A 78 -22.57 4.07 5.52
CA PRO A 78 -23.06 4.05 4.15
C PRO A 78 -21.87 4.06 3.17
N ARG A 79 -22.03 3.42 2.00
CA ARG A 79 -20.99 3.45 0.96
C ARG A 79 -20.68 4.88 0.52
N LEU A 80 -19.42 5.26 0.56
CA LEU A 80 -18.90 6.48 -0.05
C LEU A 80 -18.40 6.19 -1.47
N SER A 81 -18.62 7.12 -2.41
CA SER A 81 -18.18 6.98 -3.80
C SER A 81 -17.53 8.27 -4.30
N ILE A 82 -16.29 8.21 -4.74
CA ILE A 82 -15.48 9.36 -5.19
C ILE A 82 -14.90 9.06 -6.57
N GLY A 83 -14.74 10.09 -7.42
CA GLY A 83 -14.01 9.95 -8.68
C GLY A 83 -12.53 9.68 -8.43
N LEU A 84 -11.96 8.67 -9.10
CA LEU A 84 -10.52 8.35 -9.00
C LEU A 84 -9.62 9.54 -9.35
N ASN A 85 -10.07 10.35 -10.31
CA ASN A 85 -9.35 11.53 -10.78
C ASN A 85 -10.06 12.84 -10.37
N ALA A 86 -10.91 12.80 -9.32
CA ALA A 86 -11.59 13.99 -8.84
C ALA A 86 -10.60 15.10 -8.52
N ASP A 87 -10.91 16.30 -8.95
CA ASP A 87 -10.09 17.48 -8.66
C ASP A 87 -10.41 18.03 -7.27
N GLY A 88 -9.50 18.84 -6.73
CA GLY A 88 -9.64 19.39 -5.39
C GLY A 88 -8.63 20.48 -5.10
N ALA A 89 -8.84 21.21 -4.02
CA ALA A 89 -7.91 22.24 -3.58
C ALA A 89 -6.58 21.61 -3.16
N ALA A 90 -5.46 22.18 -3.64
CA ALA A 90 -4.14 21.72 -3.24
C ALA A 90 -3.88 21.98 -1.76
N ARG A 91 -3.37 20.97 -1.06
CA ARG A 91 -2.92 21.03 0.35
C ARG A 91 -1.48 20.56 0.47
N ALA A 92 -0.72 21.25 1.30
CA ALA A 92 0.56 20.71 1.78
C ALA A 92 0.26 19.58 2.76
N VAL A 93 0.87 18.42 2.55
CA VAL A 93 0.72 17.24 3.40
C VAL A 93 2.07 16.65 3.73
N GLN A 94 2.16 15.92 4.83
CA GLN A 94 3.40 15.30 5.31
C GLN A 94 3.29 13.79 5.36
N ILE A 95 4.27 13.10 4.77
CA ILE A 95 4.46 11.64 4.85
C ILE A 95 5.83 11.41 5.45
N TRP A 96 5.91 10.94 6.68
CA TRP A 96 7.16 10.86 7.44
C TRP A 96 7.87 12.23 7.46
N ASP A 97 9.07 12.30 6.93
CA ASP A 97 9.86 13.54 6.81
C ASP A 97 9.63 14.26 5.46
N ASP A 98 8.85 13.67 4.55
CA ASP A 98 8.60 14.25 3.22
C ASP A 98 7.39 15.20 3.25
N GLY A 99 7.61 16.45 2.84
CA GLY A 99 6.54 17.37 2.48
C GLY A 99 6.09 17.14 1.04
N VAL A 100 4.80 16.88 0.82
CA VAL A 100 4.23 16.61 -0.51
C VAL A 100 2.94 17.41 -0.72
N SER A 101 2.41 17.41 -1.94
CA SER A 101 1.13 18.02 -2.28
C SER A 101 0.04 16.98 -2.45
N GLY A 102 -1.08 17.17 -1.76
CA GLY A 102 -2.32 16.43 -1.97
C GLY A 102 -3.43 17.33 -2.50
N LEU A 103 -4.45 16.75 -3.12
CA LEU A 103 -5.69 17.41 -3.53
C LEU A 103 -6.80 16.98 -2.57
N ASP A 104 -7.46 17.92 -1.94
CA ASP A 104 -8.51 17.68 -0.94
C ASP A 104 -9.78 17.13 -1.60
N MET A 105 -10.28 16.00 -1.10
CA MET A 105 -11.48 15.35 -1.66
C MET A 105 -12.80 15.87 -1.09
N GLY A 106 -12.76 16.99 -0.37
CA GLY A 106 -13.95 17.72 0.08
C GLY A 106 -14.49 17.29 1.43
N ASP A 107 -15.50 18.04 1.88
CA ASP A 107 -16.03 17.91 3.25
C ASP A 107 -16.88 16.65 3.44
N ASP A 108 -17.58 16.17 2.41
CA ASP A 108 -18.37 14.94 2.49
C ASP A 108 -17.47 13.72 2.76
N ALA A 109 -16.33 13.64 2.04
CA ALA A 109 -15.34 12.60 2.29
C ALA A 109 -14.71 12.75 3.69
N ALA A 110 -14.38 13.98 4.10
CA ALA A 110 -13.81 14.23 5.41
C ALA A 110 -14.77 13.84 6.53
N ALA A 111 -16.07 14.16 6.42
CA ALA A 111 -17.11 13.79 7.38
C ALA A 111 -17.24 12.27 7.48
N TRP A 112 -17.32 11.57 6.34
CA TRP A 112 -17.45 10.12 6.29
C TRP A 112 -16.27 9.40 6.97
N PHE A 113 -15.04 9.76 6.61
CA PHE A 113 -13.87 9.12 7.22
C PHE A 113 -13.69 9.48 8.68
N SER A 114 -14.08 10.70 9.08
CA SER A 114 -14.01 11.12 10.48
C SER A 114 -15.01 10.34 11.33
N GLU A 115 -16.20 10.05 10.82
CA GLU A 115 -17.20 9.21 11.50
C GLU A 115 -16.72 7.75 11.58
N ALA A 116 -16.22 7.18 10.45
CA ALA A 116 -15.74 5.80 10.40
C ALA A 116 -14.60 5.51 11.39
N LEU A 117 -13.73 6.50 11.65
CA LEU A 117 -12.55 6.37 12.51
C LEU A 117 -12.74 6.97 13.92
N ASP A 118 -13.83 7.67 14.18
CA ASP A 118 -14.04 8.48 15.40
C ASP A 118 -12.88 9.47 15.64
N GLN A 119 -12.39 10.08 14.56
CA GLN A 119 -11.22 10.96 14.56
C GLN A 119 -11.30 11.97 13.41
N ARG A 120 -11.00 13.23 13.69
CA ARG A 120 -10.97 14.25 12.62
C ARG A 120 -9.87 13.97 11.61
N VAL A 121 -10.28 13.64 10.39
CA VAL A 121 -9.39 13.35 9.28
C VAL A 121 -9.95 13.92 7.97
N ARG A 122 -9.08 14.07 6.97
CA ARG A 122 -9.48 14.45 5.61
C ARG A 122 -8.84 13.49 4.61
N LEU A 123 -9.59 13.15 3.56
CA LEU A 123 -9.05 12.39 2.44
C LEU A 123 -8.39 13.33 1.43
N VAL A 124 -7.17 13.01 1.05
CA VAL A 124 -6.45 13.69 -0.04
C VAL A 124 -6.06 12.70 -1.11
N ARG A 125 -6.09 13.14 -2.37
CA ARG A 125 -5.55 12.43 -3.53
C ARG A 125 -4.14 12.94 -3.83
N PHE A 126 -3.27 12.09 -4.35
CA PHE A 126 -1.93 12.51 -4.76
C PHE A 126 -2.01 13.57 -5.88
N ASN A 127 -1.24 14.64 -5.75
CA ASN A 127 -1.14 15.67 -6.78
C ASN A 127 -0.03 15.30 -7.78
N ALA A 128 -0.40 14.69 -8.90
CA ALA A 128 0.54 14.24 -9.92
C ALA A 128 1.34 15.39 -10.60
N ALA A 129 0.94 16.65 -10.41
CA ALA A 129 1.72 17.79 -10.88
C ALA A 129 3.03 18.00 -10.08
N VAL A 130 3.16 17.36 -8.92
CA VAL A 130 4.33 17.47 -8.04
C VAL A 130 4.90 16.06 -7.81
N ALA A 131 6.06 15.78 -8.39
CA ALA A 131 6.72 14.48 -8.22
C ALA A 131 7.18 14.28 -6.78
N ARG A 132 7.07 13.03 -6.28
CA ARG A 132 7.68 12.58 -5.04
C ARG A 132 8.76 11.55 -5.35
N PRO A 133 10.04 11.95 -5.44
CA PRO A 133 11.13 11.04 -5.76
C PRO A 133 11.40 10.08 -4.60
N CYS A 134 11.74 8.83 -4.94
CA CYS A 134 12.26 7.87 -3.99
C CYS A 134 13.66 8.25 -3.49
N SER A 135 14.03 7.78 -2.29
CA SER A 135 15.33 8.10 -1.69
C SER A 135 16.49 7.55 -2.54
N LYS A 136 17.38 8.44 -2.97
CA LYS A 136 18.60 8.10 -3.72
C LYS A 136 19.58 7.20 -2.95
N LYS A 137 19.44 7.13 -1.64
CA LYS A 137 20.26 6.21 -0.81
C LYS A 137 20.18 4.76 -1.31
N TRP A 138 19.04 4.37 -1.88
CA TRP A 138 18.76 3.00 -2.31
C TRP A 138 18.59 2.86 -3.83
N THR A 139 18.11 3.90 -4.52
CA THR A 139 17.99 3.87 -5.97
C THR A 139 19.28 4.25 -6.68
N GLY A 140 20.22 4.89 -5.98
CA GLY A 140 21.43 5.43 -6.61
C GLY A 140 21.10 6.52 -7.61
N ASP A 141 21.59 6.37 -8.83
CA ASP A 141 21.34 7.30 -9.93
C ASP A 141 20.04 7.04 -10.68
N ASP A 142 19.35 5.93 -10.37
CA ASP A 142 18.06 5.62 -11.00
C ASP A 142 16.98 6.59 -10.54
N HIS A 143 16.18 7.07 -11.48
CA HIS A 143 15.04 7.90 -11.24
C HIS A 143 13.82 7.04 -10.93
N ALA A 144 13.38 7.04 -9.68
CA ALA A 144 12.15 6.40 -9.24
C ALA A 144 11.30 7.39 -8.45
N SER A 145 10.00 7.31 -8.61
CA SER A 145 9.03 8.14 -7.89
C SER A 145 7.92 7.26 -7.33
N THR A 146 7.23 7.76 -6.33
CA THR A 146 6.07 7.08 -5.76
C THR A 146 4.99 8.10 -5.41
N GLU A 147 3.76 7.64 -5.23
CA GLU A 147 2.68 8.49 -4.71
C GLU A 147 2.71 8.50 -3.17
N PHE A 148 1.67 8.06 -2.49
CA PHE A 148 1.63 8.05 -1.04
C PHE A 148 2.18 6.75 -0.40
N ALA A 149 2.92 5.89 -1.15
CA ALA A 149 3.62 4.77 -0.54
C ALA A 149 4.71 5.24 0.45
N ASP A 150 5.18 4.36 1.33
CA ASP A 150 6.11 4.76 2.40
C ASP A 150 7.45 5.28 1.86
N GLY A 151 8.03 4.64 0.85
CA GLY A 151 9.28 5.10 0.28
C GLY A 151 9.57 4.59 -1.13
N TYR A 152 8.96 3.45 -1.50
CA TYR A 152 9.12 2.82 -2.81
C TYR A 152 7.78 2.32 -3.31
N PRO A 153 7.57 2.28 -4.66
CA PRO A 153 6.25 2.05 -5.22
C PRO A 153 5.71 0.64 -5.05
N LEU A 154 6.57 -0.39 -4.94
CA LEU A 154 6.13 -1.79 -4.92
C LEU A 154 6.76 -2.55 -3.74
N LEU A 155 5.99 -3.47 -3.17
CA LEU A 155 6.46 -4.47 -2.22
C LEU A 155 6.23 -5.86 -2.81
N LEU A 156 7.29 -6.67 -2.81
CA LEU A 156 7.31 -8.06 -3.24
C LEU A 156 7.40 -8.98 -2.02
N ILE A 157 6.68 -10.11 -2.03
CA ILE A 157 6.80 -11.18 -1.03
C ILE A 157 6.75 -12.53 -1.72
N GLY A 158 7.61 -13.47 -1.31
CA GLY A 158 7.61 -14.86 -1.73
C GLY A 158 6.59 -15.70 -0.93
N THR A 159 5.89 -16.62 -1.60
CA THR A 159 5.01 -17.60 -0.92
C THR A 159 5.78 -18.49 0.04
N ALA A 160 7.02 -18.87 -0.30
CA ALA A 160 7.89 -19.67 0.56
C ALA A 160 8.26 -18.92 1.85
N SER A 161 8.50 -17.61 1.79
CA SER A 161 8.77 -16.77 2.98
C SER A 161 7.57 -16.70 3.91
N MET A 162 6.36 -16.58 3.35
CA MET A 162 5.12 -16.64 4.13
C MET A 162 4.90 -18.02 4.78
N ALA A 163 5.20 -19.10 4.04
CA ALA A 163 5.10 -20.46 4.56
C ALA A 163 6.09 -20.68 5.73
N GLU A 164 7.32 -20.23 5.58
CA GLU A 164 8.36 -20.32 6.62
C GLU A 164 7.97 -19.52 7.88
N LEU A 165 7.48 -18.28 7.71
CA LEU A 165 6.97 -17.49 8.83
C LEU A 165 5.84 -18.23 9.56
N ASN A 166 4.84 -18.72 8.84
CA ASN A 166 3.69 -19.41 9.41
C ASN A 166 4.07 -20.75 10.08
N ARG A 167 5.10 -21.45 9.57
CA ARG A 167 5.68 -22.63 10.23
C ARG A 167 6.24 -22.25 11.59
N ARG A 168 7.06 -21.18 11.68
CA ARG A 168 7.66 -20.70 12.94
C ARG A 168 6.61 -20.23 13.94
N LEU A 169 5.57 -19.53 13.48
CA LEU A 169 4.45 -19.13 14.34
C LEU A 169 3.75 -20.35 14.92
N THR A 170 3.47 -21.37 14.12
CA THR A 170 2.83 -22.62 14.55
C THR A 170 3.70 -23.36 15.58
N GLU A 171 5.01 -23.46 15.33
CA GLU A 171 5.97 -24.10 16.28
C GLU A 171 6.05 -23.35 17.61
N SER A 172 5.78 -22.04 17.59
CA SER A 172 5.73 -21.18 18.78
C SER A 172 4.33 -21.12 19.42
N ASN A 173 3.37 -21.95 19.00
CA ASN A 173 1.97 -21.94 19.40
C ASN A 173 1.27 -20.60 19.16
N GLN A 174 1.66 -19.87 18.11
CA GLN A 174 1.05 -18.63 17.68
C GLN A 174 0.15 -18.87 16.47
N THR A 175 -0.81 -17.98 16.25
CA THR A 175 -1.71 -18.02 15.11
C THR A 175 -0.97 -17.64 13.83
N THR A 176 -1.22 -18.39 12.75
CA THR A 176 -0.70 -18.07 11.42
C THR A 176 -1.26 -16.74 10.89
N VAL A 177 -0.50 -16.10 10.02
CA VAL A 177 -0.84 -14.78 9.48
C VAL A 177 -1.08 -14.83 7.97
N ASP A 178 -1.96 -13.95 7.52
CA ASP A 178 -2.28 -13.73 6.11
C ASP A 178 -1.25 -12.77 5.48
N VAL A 179 -0.93 -12.99 4.21
CA VAL A 179 0.00 -12.14 3.45
C VAL A 179 -0.45 -10.67 3.39
N ARG A 180 -1.76 -10.40 3.46
CA ARG A 180 -2.33 -9.04 3.45
C ARG A 180 -1.87 -8.18 4.63
N ARG A 181 -1.42 -8.78 5.74
CA ARG A 181 -0.82 -8.04 6.88
C ARG A 181 0.45 -7.28 6.46
N PHE A 182 1.18 -7.81 5.49
CA PHE A 182 2.40 -7.22 4.95
C PHE A 182 2.14 -6.21 3.83
N ARG A 183 0.92 -6.20 3.28
CA ARG A 183 0.46 -5.26 2.26
C ARG A 183 1.31 -5.28 0.98
N PRO A 184 1.66 -6.47 0.44
CA PRO A 184 2.45 -6.57 -0.79
C PRO A 184 1.63 -6.13 -2.00
N ASN A 185 2.33 -5.65 -3.04
CA ASN A 185 1.76 -5.47 -4.36
C ASN A 185 1.86 -6.74 -5.19
N ILE A 186 2.95 -7.48 -5.03
CA ILE A 186 3.27 -8.68 -5.80
C ILE A 186 3.54 -9.82 -4.82
N VAL A 187 2.83 -10.95 -5.00
CA VAL A 187 3.15 -12.21 -4.34
C VAL A 187 3.66 -13.16 -5.41
N MET A 188 4.80 -13.78 -5.19
CA MET A 188 5.42 -14.69 -6.16
C MET A 188 5.71 -16.05 -5.56
N ASP A 189 5.68 -17.07 -6.42
CA ASP A 189 6.00 -18.46 -6.11
C ASP A 189 7.14 -18.95 -7.01
N GLY A 190 7.88 -19.99 -6.55
CA GLY A 190 8.98 -20.58 -7.31
C GLY A 190 10.37 -20.10 -6.90
N ILE A 191 10.49 -19.42 -5.75
CA ILE A 191 11.76 -19.08 -5.10
C ILE A 191 11.80 -19.67 -3.68
N GLU A 192 12.99 -19.85 -3.11
CA GLU A 192 13.16 -20.27 -1.73
C GLU A 192 12.77 -19.15 -0.74
N ALA A 193 12.56 -19.51 0.53
CA ALA A 193 12.21 -18.55 1.56
C ALA A 193 13.31 -17.48 1.72
N HIS A 194 12.91 -16.22 1.68
CA HIS A 194 13.75 -15.02 1.77
C HIS A 194 14.62 -14.72 0.55
N ASP A 195 14.53 -15.49 -0.53
CA ASP A 195 15.25 -15.20 -1.77
C ASP A 195 14.79 -13.88 -2.42
N GLU A 196 13.55 -13.44 -2.14
CA GLU A 196 13.09 -12.11 -2.59
C GLU A 196 13.97 -10.96 -2.09
N ASP A 197 14.64 -11.11 -0.96
CA ASP A 197 15.58 -10.10 -0.45
C ASP A 197 16.92 -10.09 -1.20
N LEU A 198 17.24 -11.18 -1.90
CA LEU A 198 18.49 -11.38 -2.64
C LEU A 198 18.36 -11.08 -4.14
N LEU A 199 17.13 -10.92 -4.64
CA LEU A 199 16.90 -10.55 -6.03
C LEU A 199 17.50 -9.16 -6.32
N GLU A 200 18.21 -9.02 -7.41
CA GLU A 200 18.65 -7.73 -7.92
C GLU A 200 17.62 -7.15 -8.89
N TRP A 201 17.09 -8.01 -9.76
CA TRP A 201 16.12 -7.65 -10.79
C TRP A 201 15.00 -8.69 -10.89
N LEU A 202 13.79 -8.20 -11.15
CA LEU A 202 12.65 -9.00 -11.55
C LEU A 202 12.27 -8.64 -12.99
N ASN A 203 12.41 -9.60 -13.91
CA ASN A 203 12.02 -9.45 -15.30
C ASN A 203 10.67 -10.14 -15.53
N VAL A 204 9.64 -9.37 -15.89
CA VAL A 204 8.30 -9.90 -16.16
C VAL A 204 8.09 -9.93 -17.66
N ASP A 205 7.91 -11.13 -18.21
CA ASP A 205 7.66 -11.41 -19.64
C ASP A 205 8.61 -10.69 -20.62
N GLN A 206 9.85 -10.44 -20.20
CA GLN A 206 10.88 -9.72 -20.98
C GLN A 206 10.47 -8.28 -21.38
N GLN A 207 9.39 -7.76 -20.85
CA GLN A 207 8.85 -6.43 -21.16
C GLN A 207 9.01 -5.44 -20.01
N ILE A 208 8.91 -5.93 -18.78
CA ILE A 208 8.98 -5.10 -17.57
C ILE A 208 10.20 -5.53 -16.77
N GLN A 209 11.00 -4.56 -16.37
CA GLN A 209 12.14 -4.77 -15.50
C GLN A 209 11.97 -3.96 -14.22
N LEU A 210 11.94 -4.65 -13.08
CA LEU A 210 11.85 -4.05 -11.75
C LEU A 210 13.15 -4.28 -11.00
N LYS A 211 13.71 -3.22 -10.44
CA LYS A 211 14.91 -3.29 -9.60
C LYS A 211 14.52 -3.47 -8.14
N ASN A 212 15.05 -4.50 -7.50
CA ASN A 212 14.95 -4.64 -6.05
C ASN A 212 15.97 -3.71 -5.39
N VAL A 213 15.50 -2.74 -4.61
CA VAL A 213 16.39 -1.70 -4.06
C VAL A 213 16.71 -1.90 -2.59
N LYS A 214 15.82 -2.53 -1.82
CA LYS A 214 16.11 -2.82 -0.41
C LYS A 214 15.09 -3.79 0.20
N PRO A 215 15.51 -4.62 1.18
CA PRO A 215 14.60 -5.33 2.06
C PRO A 215 13.69 -4.37 2.83
N CYS A 216 12.41 -4.72 2.96
CA CYS A 216 11.44 -3.92 3.71
C CYS A 216 11.53 -4.23 5.21
N THR A 217 12.10 -3.31 5.99
CA THR A 217 12.04 -3.41 7.45
C THR A 217 10.60 -3.34 7.94
N ARG A 218 10.25 -4.23 8.87
CA ARG A 218 8.87 -4.33 9.35
C ARG A 218 8.57 -3.32 10.46
N CYS A 219 7.31 -2.92 10.51
CA CYS A 219 6.73 -2.04 11.51
C CYS A 219 5.58 -2.79 12.22
N PRO A 220 4.88 -2.23 13.21
CA PRO A 220 3.78 -2.90 13.91
C PRO A 220 2.53 -3.20 13.07
N ILE A 221 2.42 -2.68 11.83
CA ILE A 221 1.22 -2.93 10.98
C ILE A 221 0.94 -4.43 10.75
N PRO A 222 1.92 -5.33 10.51
CA PRO A 222 1.66 -6.76 10.38
C PRO A 222 1.04 -7.43 11.62
N ASP A 223 1.12 -6.81 12.80
CA ASP A 223 0.47 -7.32 14.01
C ASP A 223 -1.05 -7.11 13.97
N ILE A 224 -1.54 -6.22 13.12
CA ILE A 224 -2.97 -5.89 12.99
C ILE A 224 -3.64 -6.89 12.06
N ASP A 225 -4.69 -7.57 12.56
CA ASP A 225 -5.51 -8.44 11.73
C ASP A 225 -6.34 -7.62 10.74
N PRO A 226 -6.22 -7.87 9.41
CA PRO A 226 -6.92 -7.06 8.41
C PRO A 226 -8.43 -7.26 8.39
N ASN A 227 -8.97 -8.29 9.08
CA ASN A 227 -10.39 -8.58 9.12
C ASN A 227 -11.06 -8.07 10.41
N THR A 228 -10.30 -7.88 11.49
CA THR A 228 -10.84 -7.51 12.80
C THR A 228 -10.27 -6.21 13.35
N ALA A 229 -9.19 -5.70 12.77
CA ALA A 229 -8.39 -4.58 13.28
C ALA A 229 -7.81 -4.82 14.70
N LEU A 230 -7.79 -6.05 15.18
CA LEU A 230 -7.19 -6.40 16.46
C LEU A 230 -5.69 -6.68 16.28
N SER A 231 -4.89 -6.23 17.23
CA SER A 231 -3.48 -6.59 17.32
C SER A 231 -3.33 -7.99 17.94
N GLN A 232 -2.42 -8.76 17.42
CA GLN A 232 -2.08 -10.12 17.88
C GLN A 232 -0.66 -10.15 18.37
#